data_6bb30c118af80a55a5e07f008ee1bdfd
#
_entry.id   6bb30c118af80a55a5e07f008ee1bdfd
#
_cell.length_a   1.000
_cell.length_b   1.000
_cell.length_c   1.000
_cell.angle_alpha   90.00
_cell.angle_beta   90.00
_cell.angle_gamma   90.00
#
_symmetry.space_group_name_H-M   'P 1'
#
loop_
_entity.id
_entity.type
_entity.pdbx_description
1 polymer ?
#
loop_
_entity_poly.entity_id
_entity_poly.type
_entity_poly.pdbx_seq_one_letter_code
_entity_poly.pdbx_strand_id
1 'polypeptide(L)'
;VDLLVDDPDTKSILLFLEAVRDGDKLAAAARRAYDAGKPVLAYKLGRSEAGRELALSHSGAIAGPAKAADAFFQANAIARLEMLEGLLEASPLFIGHPPPKGKRVAVVTTTGGGAASVADRLGMLGATLVPAPESVRTALREHGLEIGRGPLVDLTMAGTREGVYGAALENLLAADEIDAVVTVVGSSGQFKPELAVAPIVEKAAGSSKPVAAFIAPQADKSLALLQEAGIANFRTPEACADALMAFLNRRAPRPVLHHVEPLHEVDDALRDVAHRAHRALRAAANGLQLDIRLH
;
A
#
# COMPACT_ATOMS: atom_id res chain seq x y z
N VAL A 1 -20.85 -0.43 -1.10
CA VAL A 1 -19.88 -0.15 -2.17
C VAL A 1 -20.60 0.24 -3.46
N ASP A 2 -21.52 -0.58 -4.00
CA ASP A 2 -22.18 -0.34 -5.29
C ASP A 2 -22.79 1.05 -5.43
N LEU A 3 -23.56 1.51 -4.45
CA LEU A 3 -24.14 2.86 -4.46
C LEU A 3 -23.09 3.96 -4.55
N LEU A 4 -21.93 3.78 -3.90
CA LEU A 4 -20.82 4.74 -3.93
C LEU A 4 -20.06 4.71 -5.27
N VAL A 5 -20.13 3.61 -6.00
CA VAL A 5 -19.54 3.54 -7.35
C VAL A 5 -20.29 4.46 -8.31
N ASP A 6 -21.60 4.52 -8.20
CA ASP A 6 -22.46 5.32 -9.09
C ASP A 6 -22.58 6.79 -8.65
N ASP A 7 -22.16 7.13 -7.42
CA ASP A 7 -22.20 8.49 -6.89
C ASP A 7 -21.06 9.35 -7.49
N PRO A 8 -21.36 10.44 -8.24
CA PRO A 8 -20.34 11.27 -8.90
C PRO A 8 -19.42 12.01 -7.93
N ASP A 9 -19.84 12.24 -6.69
CA ASP A 9 -19.08 12.98 -5.68
C ASP A 9 -18.10 12.08 -4.93
N THR A 10 -18.32 10.77 -4.91
CA THR A 10 -17.41 9.79 -4.29
C THR A 10 -16.16 9.63 -5.14
N LYS A 11 -14.99 9.96 -4.59
CA LYS A 11 -13.67 9.80 -5.26
C LYS A 11 -12.90 8.57 -4.79
N SER A 12 -13.15 8.10 -3.58
CA SER A 12 -12.56 6.88 -2.99
C SER A 12 -13.53 6.24 -2.02
N ILE A 13 -13.37 4.94 -1.78
CA ILE A 13 -14.24 4.17 -0.90
C ILE A 13 -13.40 3.56 0.22
N LEU A 14 -13.68 3.94 1.46
CA LEU A 14 -12.98 3.47 2.64
C LEU A 14 -13.84 2.44 3.38
N LEU A 15 -13.28 1.27 3.64
CA LEU A 15 -13.95 0.17 4.29
C LEU A 15 -13.29 -0.16 5.63
N PHE A 16 -14.04 0.01 6.72
CA PHE A 16 -13.70 -0.55 8.02
C PHE A 16 -14.47 -1.88 8.18
N LEU A 17 -13.75 -3.00 8.20
CA LEU A 17 -14.37 -4.33 8.10
C LEU A 17 -14.05 -5.21 9.31
N GLU A 18 -15.06 -5.78 9.94
CA GLU A 18 -14.93 -6.88 10.89
C GLU A 18 -14.94 -8.24 10.16
N ALA A 19 -15.81 -8.41 9.17
CA ALA A 19 -15.90 -9.59 8.32
C ALA A 19 -16.36 -9.24 6.90
N VAL A 20 -16.04 -10.11 5.95
CA VAL A 20 -16.63 -10.11 4.60
C VAL A 20 -17.74 -11.15 4.59
N ARG A 21 -18.99 -10.71 4.61
CA ARG A 21 -20.17 -11.60 4.67
C ARG A 21 -20.51 -12.21 3.32
N ASP A 22 -20.36 -11.42 2.26
CA ASP A 22 -20.64 -11.81 0.87
C ASP A 22 -19.43 -11.40 0.02
N GLY A 23 -18.55 -12.37 -0.20
CA GLY A 23 -17.31 -12.16 -0.96
C GLY A 23 -17.56 -11.84 -2.43
N ASP A 24 -18.51 -12.54 -3.05
CA ASP A 24 -18.79 -12.37 -4.48
C ASP A 24 -19.38 -10.99 -4.77
N LYS A 25 -20.30 -10.55 -3.92
CA LYS A 25 -20.88 -9.20 -4.01
C LYS A 25 -19.86 -8.11 -3.79
N LEU A 26 -18.98 -8.27 -2.79
CA LEU A 26 -17.91 -7.31 -2.54
C LEU A 26 -16.89 -7.31 -3.70
N ALA A 27 -16.53 -8.47 -4.23
CA ALA A 27 -15.63 -8.59 -5.37
C ALA A 27 -16.20 -7.90 -6.62
N ALA A 28 -17.47 -8.14 -6.97
CA ALA A 28 -18.13 -7.48 -8.09
C ALA A 28 -18.15 -5.97 -7.93
N ALA A 29 -18.51 -5.46 -6.75
CA ALA A 29 -18.56 -4.05 -6.45
C ALA A 29 -17.16 -3.39 -6.47
N ALA A 30 -16.13 -4.07 -5.95
CA ALA A 30 -14.75 -3.55 -5.97
C ALA A 30 -14.19 -3.46 -7.39
N ARG A 31 -14.52 -4.43 -8.27
CA ARG A 31 -14.14 -4.39 -9.69
C ARG A 31 -14.82 -3.23 -10.42
N ARG A 32 -16.12 -3.05 -10.22
CA ARG A 32 -16.84 -1.88 -10.75
C ARG A 32 -16.21 -0.57 -10.28
N ALA A 33 -15.85 -0.47 -9.00
CA ALA A 33 -15.16 0.70 -8.45
C ALA A 33 -13.80 0.94 -9.14
N TYR A 34 -13.04 -0.14 -9.37
CA TYR A 34 -11.76 -0.06 -10.09
C TYR A 34 -11.94 0.45 -11.52
N ASP A 35 -12.92 -0.09 -12.27
CA ASP A 35 -13.22 0.31 -13.65
C ASP A 35 -13.72 1.76 -13.71
N ALA A 36 -14.42 2.23 -12.67
CA ALA A 36 -14.84 3.62 -12.50
C ALA A 36 -13.71 4.56 -12.01
N GLY A 37 -12.47 4.06 -11.83
CA GLY A 37 -11.35 4.84 -11.33
C GLY A 37 -11.43 5.21 -9.85
N LYS A 38 -12.33 4.58 -9.08
CA LYS A 38 -12.54 4.82 -7.64
C LYS A 38 -11.78 3.79 -6.82
N PRO A 39 -10.69 4.16 -6.15
CA PRO A 39 -9.95 3.24 -5.30
C PRO A 39 -10.78 2.79 -4.11
N VAL A 40 -10.66 1.49 -3.78
CA VAL A 40 -11.23 0.90 -2.57
C VAL A 40 -10.10 0.57 -1.59
N LEU A 41 -10.15 1.15 -0.42
CA LEU A 41 -9.20 0.97 0.67
C LEU A 41 -9.89 0.25 1.82
N ALA A 42 -9.21 -0.71 2.46
CA ALA A 42 -9.80 -1.48 3.54
C ALA A 42 -8.86 -1.60 4.75
N TYR A 43 -9.41 -1.36 5.93
CA TYR A 43 -8.83 -1.78 7.20
C TYR A 43 -9.68 -2.93 7.76
N LYS A 44 -9.04 -4.06 8.06
CA LYS A 44 -9.74 -5.28 8.48
C LYS A 44 -9.34 -5.69 9.90
N LEU A 45 -10.31 -5.72 10.79
CA LEU A 45 -10.18 -6.31 12.14
C LEU A 45 -10.03 -7.84 12.11
N GLY A 46 -9.67 -8.42 13.25
CA GLY A 46 -9.62 -9.87 13.44
C GLY A 46 -8.38 -10.54 12.84
N ARG A 47 -7.23 -9.88 12.90
CA ARG A 47 -5.92 -10.44 12.47
C ARG A 47 -5.33 -11.37 13.52
N SER A 48 -5.38 -10.98 14.79
CA SER A 48 -5.00 -11.82 15.92
C SER A 48 -6.12 -12.76 16.32
N GLU A 49 -5.80 -13.79 17.10
CA GLU A 49 -6.78 -14.70 17.66
C GLU A 49 -7.80 -13.96 18.54
N ALA A 50 -7.32 -13.14 19.47
CA ALA A 50 -8.18 -12.30 20.30
C ALA A 50 -9.07 -11.35 19.49
N GLY A 51 -8.52 -10.76 18.40
CA GLY A 51 -9.30 -9.91 17.49
C GLY A 51 -10.40 -10.67 16.76
N ARG A 52 -10.19 -11.95 16.42
CA ARG A 52 -11.22 -12.81 15.80
C ARG A 52 -12.33 -13.18 16.81
N GLU A 53 -11.97 -13.50 18.05
CA GLU A 53 -12.94 -13.78 19.11
C GLU A 53 -13.81 -12.56 19.41
N LEU A 54 -13.21 -11.37 19.49
CA LEU A 54 -13.94 -10.11 19.68
C LEU A 54 -14.89 -9.82 18.50
N ALA A 55 -14.45 -10.00 17.26
CA ALA A 55 -15.31 -9.81 16.10
C ALA A 55 -16.50 -10.80 16.11
N LEU A 56 -16.28 -12.04 16.51
CA LEU A 56 -17.33 -13.05 16.64
C LEU A 56 -18.35 -12.67 17.72
N SER A 57 -17.88 -12.23 18.89
CA SER A 57 -18.76 -11.84 20.01
C SER A 57 -19.55 -10.56 19.75
N HIS A 58 -18.95 -9.61 19.00
CA HIS A 58 -19.53 -8.30 18.76
C HIS A 58 -20.53 -8.28 17.61
N SER A 59 -20.22 -8.93 16.49
CA SER A 59 -21.05 -8.89 15.27
C SER A 59 -21.63 -10.23 14.85
N GLY A 60 -21.31 -11.33 15.55
CA GLY A 60 -21.69 -12.69 15.19
C GLY A 60 -20.99 -13.16 13.88
N ALA A 61 -20.08 -12.38 13.34
CA ALA A 61 -19.43 -12.69 12.08
C ALA A 61 -18.16 -13.52 12.30
N ILE A 62 -18.11 -14.70 11.71
CA ILE A 62 -16.90 -15.53 11.70
C ILE A 62 -15.84 -14.82 10.83
N ALA A 63 -14.80 -14.30 11.47
CA ALA A 63 -13.66 -13.74 10.76
C ALA A 63 -12.83 -14.89 10.16
N GLY A 64 -12.83 -15.01 8.85
CA GLY A 64 -11.97 -15.95 8.13
C GLY A 64 -10.48 -15.71 8.37
N PRO A 65 -9.59 -16.64 7.97
CA PRO A 65 -8.14 -16.48 8.11
C PRO A 65 -7.66 -15.15 7.49
N ALA A 66 -6.79 -14.44 8.19
CA ALA A 66 -6.27 -13.14 7.72
C ALA A 66 -5.64 -13.23 6.33
N LYS A 67 -4.86 -14.30 6.06
CA LYS A 67 -4.25 -14.55 4.75
C LYS A 67 -5.26 -14.71 3.62
N ALA A 68 -6.45 -15.31 3.89
CA ALA A 68 -7.50 -15.44 2.89
C ALA A 68 -8.12 -14.07 2.56
N ALA A 69 -8.31 -13.22 3.56
CA ALA A 69 -8.77 -11.85 3.35
C ALA A 69 -7.75 -11.03 2.54
N ASP A 70 -6.45 -11.19 2.80
CA ASP A 70 -5.39 -10.52 2.05
C ASP A 70 -5.38 -10.93 0.57
N ALA A 71 -5.45 -12.24 0.32
CA ALA A 71 -5.53 -12.77 -1.04
C ALA A 71 -6.80 -12.29 -1.78
N PHE A 72 -7.93 -12.24 -1.08
CA PHE A 72 -9.18 -11.73 -1.62
C PHE A 72 -9.09 -10.24 -1.97
N PHE A 73 -8.56 -9.41 -1.08
CA PHE A 73 -8.40 -7.98 -1.32
C PHE A 73 -7.47 -7.73 -2.51
N GLN A 74 -6.32 -8.40 -2.54
CA GLN A 74 -5.37 -8.27 -3.64
C GLN A 74 -5.98 -8.72 -4.99
N ALA A 75 -6.77 -9.81 -5.01
CA ALA A 75 -7.41 -10.31 -6.23
C ALA A 75 -8.48 -9.36 -6.78
N ASN A 76 -9.04 -8.48 -5.95
CA ASN A 76 -10.13 -7.58 -6.30
C ASN A 76 -9.74 -6.09 -6.27
N ALA A 77 -8.45 -5.77 -6.36
CA ALA A 77 -7.91 -4.41 -6.36
C ALA A 77 -8.27 -3.58 -5.11
N ILE A 78 -8.58 -4.22 -3.98
CA ILE A 78 -8.82 -3.56 -2.71
C ILE A 78 -7.46 -3.35 -2.03
N ALA A 79 -7.09 -2.11 -1.77
CA ALA A 79 -5.86 -1.77 -1.06
C ALA A 79 -6.06 -1.98 0.44
N ARG A 80 -5.23 -2.82 1.05
CA ARG A 80 -5.33 -3.09 2.48
C ARG A 80 -4.35 -2.23 3.27
N LEU A 81 -4.88 -1.52 4.27
CA LEU A 81 -4.13 -0.77 5.26
C LEU A 81 -4.01 -1.58 6.57
N GLU A 82 -2.83 -1.49 7.19
CA GLU A 82 -2.54 -2.15 8.46
C GLU A 82 -2.90 -1.27 9.66
N MET A 83 -2.96 0.05 9.43
CA MET A 83 -3.22 1.07 10.43
C MET A 83 -4.51 1.84 10.11
N LEU A 84 -5.31 2.10 11.15
CA LEU A 84 -6.57 2.82 10.99
C LEU A 84 -6.35 4.28 10.56
N GLU A 85 -5.33 4.92 11.13
CA GLU A 85 -4.92 6.27 10.76
C GLU A 85 -4.56 6.33 9.26
N GLY A 86 -3.80 5.33 8.77
CA GLY A 86 -3.49 5.19 7.37
C GLY A 86 -4.74 5.10 6.49
N LEU A 87 -5.79 4.38 6.91
CA LEU A 87 -7.05 4.32 6.17
C LEU A 87 -7.67 5.71 5.97
N LEU A 88 -7.64 6.55 7.00
CA LEU A 88 -8.25 7.88 6.96
C LEU A 88 -7.42 8.90 6.16
N GLU A 89 -6.09 8.74 6.17
CA GLU A 89 -5.13 9.70 5.59
C GLU A 89 -4.69 9.34 4.15
N ALA A 90 -4.88 8.07 3.72
CA ALA A 90 -4.28 7.55 2.49
C ALA A 90 -5.00 7.94 1.19
N SER A 91 -6.30 8.32 1.22
CA SER A 91 -7.11 8.52 0.00
C SER A 91 -6.42 9.33 -1.10
N PRO A 92 -5.75 10.46 -0.82
CA PRO A 92 -5.11 11.25 -1.87
C PRO A 92 -3.97 10.52 -2.61
N LEU A 93 -3.31 9.51 -1.99
CA LEU A 93 -2.33 8.69 -2.69
C LEU A 93 -2.93 7.86 -3.82
N PHE A 94 -4.21 7.53 -3.73
CA PHE A 94 -4.87 6.59 -4.63
C PHE A 94 -5.71 7.29 -5.71
N ILE A 95 -6.24 8.47 -5.39
CA ILE A 95 -7.11 9.22 -6.30
C ILE A 95 -6.30 9.72 -7.49
N GLY A 96 -6.71 9.36 -8.70
CA GLY A 96 -6.05 9.78 -9.93
C GLY A 96 -4.73 9.05 -10.26
N HIS A 97 -4.27 8.14 -9.40
CA HIS A 97 -3.05 7.38 -9.64
C HIS A 97 -3.37 5.93 -10.01
N PRO A 98 -2.87 5.42 -11.15
CA PRO A 98 -3.00 4.02 -11.53
C PRO A 98 -2.15 3.12 -10.61
N PRO A 99 -2.35 1.78 -10.63
CA PRO A 99 -1.46 0.85 -9.96
C PRO A 99 0.01 1.07 -10.36
N PRO A 100 0.94 1.14 -9.39
CA PRO A 100 2.34 1.46 -9.66
C PRO A 100 3.07 0.32 -10.37
N LYS A 101 4.16 0.65 -11.08
CA LYS A 101 5.00 -0.33 -11.78
C LYS A 101 6.02 -1.00 -10.87
N GLY A 102 6.41 -0.34 -9.78
CA GLY A 102 7.47 -0.81 -8.87
C GLY A 102 7.29 -0.29 -7.44
N LYS A 103 8.34 -0.44 -6.64
CA LYS A 103 8.38 -0.03 -5.21
C LYS A 103 9.62 0.82 -4.91
N ARG A 104 10.08 1.57 -5.87
CA ARG A 104 11.25 2.44 -5.74
C ARG A 104 10.80 3.78 -5.17
N VAL A 105 11.24 4.08 -3.97
CA VAL A 105 10.81 5.25 -3.20
C VAL A 105 11.99 6.18 -2.94
N ALA A 106 11.84 7.43 -3.29
CA ALA A 106 12.75 8.49 -2.85
C ALA A 106 12.18 9.19 -1.62
N VAL A 107 13.04 9.49 -0.65
CA VAL A 107 12.68 10.24 0.56
C VAL A 107 13.46 11.54 0.59
N VAL A 108 12.78 12.68 0.44
CA VAL A 108 13.36 14.02 0.52
C VAL A 108 13.00 14.68 1.84
N THR A 109 13.98 15.33 2.49
CA THR A 109 13.78 15.79 3.85
C THR A 109 14.58 17.06 4.21
N THR A 110 14.05 17.78 5.19
CA THR A 110 14.77 18.82 5.95
C THR A 110 15.08 18.38 7.39
N THR A 111 14.76 17.13 7.76
CA THR A 111 14.96 16.57 9.11
C THR A 111 15.38 15.11 9.05
N GLY A 112 16.67 14.84 9.31
CA GLY A 112 17.22 13.49 9.19
C GLY A 112 16.52 12.46 10.08
N GLY A 113 16.21 12.77 11.34
CA GLY A 113 15.54 11.85 12.26
C GLY A 113 14.14 11.48 11.82
N GLY A 114 13.32 12.44 11.37
CA GLY A 114 11.98 12.17 10.85
C GLY A 114 12.02 11.33 9.57
N ALA A 115 12.97 11.61 8.66
CA ALA A 115 13.13 10.82 7.45
C ALA A 115 13.62 9.39 7.74
N ALA A 116 14.54 9.23 8.69
CA ALA A 116 15.05 7.91 9.07
C ALA A 116 13.95 7.00 9.59
N SER A 117 13.00 7.52 10.39
CA SER A 117 11.89 6.71 10.92
C SER A 117 10.95 6.21 9.82
N VAL A 118 10.62 7.04 8.82
CA VAL A 118 9.82 6.61 7.66
C VAL A 118 10.61 5.63 6.79
N ALA A 119 11.88 5.93 6.52
CA ALA A 119 12.74 5.12 5.66
C ALA A 119 12.96 3.71 6.23
N ASP A 120 13.20 3.60 7.55
CA ASP A 120 13.32 2.31 8.24
C ASP A 120 12.04 1.49 8.10
N ARG A 121 10.90 2.10 8.37
CA ARG A 121 9.61 1.42 8.23
C ARG A 121 9.32 1.00 6.79
N LEU A 122 9.61 1.83 5.79
CA LEU A 122 9.48 1.49 4.37
C LEU A 122 10.36 0.30 3.99
N GLY A 123 11.61 0.29 4.46
CA GLY A 123 12.54 -0.83 4.25
C GLY A 123 12.02 -2.14 4.84
N MET A 124 11.52 -2.12 6.08
CA MET A 124 10.90 -3.29 6.73
C MET A 124 9.68 -3.82 5.96
N LEU A 125 8.92 -2.95 5.30
CA LEU A 125 7.75 -3.32 4.50
C LEU A 125 8.11 -3.71 3.05
N GLY A 126 9.39 -3.68 2.66
CA GLY A 126 9.90 -4.14 1.37
C GLY A 126 9.87 -3.08 0.26
N ALA A 127 9.92 -1.79 0.59
CA ALA A 127 10.24 -0.74 -0.36
C ALA A 127 11.73 -0.75 -0.71
N THR A 128 12.06 -0.34 -1.93
CA THR A 128 13.43 -0.05 -2.34
C THR A 128 13.67 1.44 -2.25
N LEU A 129 14.49 1.86 -1.29
CA LEU A 129 14.88 3.27 -1.17
C LEU A 129 15.89 3.61 -2.24
N VAL A 130 15.62 4.66 -3.01
CA VAL A 130 16.46 5.10 -4.14
C VAL A 130 17.24 6.35 -3.72
N PRO A 131 18.58 6.36 -3.84
CA PRO A 131 19.38 7.57 -3.66
C PRO A 131 19.00 8.66 -4.65
N ALA A 132 19.39 9.91 -4.38
CA ALA A 132 19.15 11.02 -5.30
C ALA A 132 19.75 10.73 -6.69
N PRO A 133 18.92 10.75 -7.75
CA PRO A 133 19.39 10.71 -9.14
C PRO A 133 20.38 11.84 -9.44
N GLU A 134 21.18 11.69 -10.50
CA GLU A 134 22.15 12.73 -10.86
C GLU A 134 21.47 14.04 -11.29
N SER A 135 20.27 13.99 -11.86
CA SER A 135 19.45 15.17 -12.17
C SER A 135 19.17 16.00 -10.92
N VAL A 136 18.77 15.33 -9.81
CA VAL A 136 18.53 15.99 -8.50
C VAL A 136 19.81 16.61 -7.97
N ARG A 137 20.95 15.90 -8.05
CA ARG A 137 22.26 16.42 -7.58
C ARG A 137 22.69 17.64 -8.37
N THR A 138 22.48 17.61 -9.68
CA THR A 138 22.82 18.73 -10.57
C THR A 138 21.97 19.94 -10.25
N ALA A 139 20.65 19.79 -10.16
CA ALA A 139 19.75 20.87 -9.78
C ALA A 139 20.09 21.47 -8.40
N LEU A 140 20.45 20.65 -7.42
CA LEU A 140 20.85 21.14 -6.10
C LEU A 140 22.19 21.86 -6.11
N ARG A 141 23.17 21.43 -6.93
CA ARG A 141 24.44 22.17 -7.11
C ARG A 141 24.24 23.57 -7.69
N GLU A 142 23.27 23.75 -8.60
CA GLU A 142 22.88 25.07 -9.12
C GLU A 142 22.38 26.01 -8.02
N HIS A 143 21.78 25.41 -6.96
CA HIS A 143 21.39 26.13 -5.74
C HIS A 143 22.49 26.18 -4.67
N GLY A 144 23.74 25.78 -5.00
CA GLY A 144 24.86 25.76 -4.09
C GLY A 144 24.75 24.73 -2.97
N LEU A 145 24.08 23.61 -3.21
CA LEU A 145 23.93 22.53 -2.24
C LEU A 145 24.48 21.21 -2.80
N GLU A 146 25.45 20.64 -2.10
CA GLU A 146 25.88 19.26 -2.31
C GLU A 146 25.25 18.34 -1.27
N ILE A 147 24.68 17.22 -1.74
CA ILE A 147 24.06 16.20 -0.89
C ILE A 147 24.84 14.89 -0.92
N GLY A 148 24.74 14.11 0.16
CA GLY A 148 25.34 12.79 0.29
C GLY A 148 24.83 11.79 -0.75
N ARG A 149 25.47 10.61 -0.85
CA ARG A 149 25.07 9.49 -1.72
C ARG A 149 24.22 8.44 -1.01
N GLY A 150 23.72 8.77 0.19
CA GLY A 150 22.87 7.88 0.98
C GLY A 150 21.46 7.70 0.39
N PRO A 151 20.66 6.84 1.03
CA PRO A 151 19.30 6.53 0.58
C PRO A 151 18.30 7.68 0.79
N LEU A 152 18.69 8.73 1.51
CA LEU A 152 17.89 9.92 1.76
C LEU A 152 18.40 11.11 0.97
N VAL A 153 17.49 11.90 0.41
CA VAL A 153 17.77 13.22 -0.16
C VAL A 153 17.67 14.24 0.97
N ASP A 154 18.70 14.29 1.80
CA ASP A 154 18.74 15.18 2.97
C ASP A 154 19.22 16.56 2.55
N LEU A 155 18.29 17.50 2.50
CA LEU A 155 18.53 18.91 2.18
C LEU A 155 18.98 19.70 3.40
N THR A 156 18.96 19.11 4.59
CA THR A 156 19.27 19.78 5.85
C THR A 156 18.48 21.10 6.00
N MET A 157 18.98 22.05 6.76
CA MET A 157 18.41 23.40 6.84
C MET A 157 18.47 24.16 5.51
N ALA A 158 19.31 23.74 4.55
CA ALA A 158 19.37 24.36 3.24
C ALA A 158 18.05 24.18 2.44
N GLY A 159 17.29 23.13 2.71
CA GLY A 159 15.97 22.93 2.12
C GLY A 159 14.93 23.99 2.47
N THR A 160 15.19 24.84 3.49
CA THR A 160 14.32 25.98 3.82
C THR A 160 14.62 27.23 2.98
N ARG A 161 15.71 27.22 2.19
CA ARG A 161 16.00 28.29 1.25
C ARG A 161 15.09 28.22 0.05
N GLU A 162 14.74 29.39 -0.49
CA GLU A 162 13.88 29.49 -1.68
C GLU A 162 14.43 28.64 -2.84
N GLY A 163 13.55 27.91 -3.51
CA GLY A 163 13.85 27.10 -4.69
C GLY A 163 14.49 25.73 -4.40
N VAL A 164 15.21 25.54 -3.30
CA VAL A 164 15.99 24.31 -3.04
C VAL A 164 15.10 23.08 -2.92
N TYR A 165 14.06 23.15 -2.09
CA TYR A 165 13.13 22.01 -1.91
C TYR A 165 12.36 21.72 -3.20
N GLY A 166 11.87 22.78 -3.86
CA GLY A 166 11.15 22.68 -5.13
C GLY A 166 11.98 22.03 -6.22
N ALA A 167 13.22 22.43 -6.39
CA ALA A 167 14.15 21.84 -7.37
C ALA A 167 14.42 20.36 -7.11
N ALA A 168 14.64 19.98 -5.84
CA ALA A 168 14.78 18.58 -5.47
C ALA A 168 13.54 17.76 -5.82
N LEU A 169 12.36 18.21 -5.39
CA LEU A 169 11.10 17.51 -5.56
C LEU A 169 10.72 17.38 -7.04
N GLU A 170 10.85 18.43 -7.83
CA GLU A 170 10.58 18.43 -9.27
C GLU A 170 11.42 17.36 -9.99
N ASN A 171 12.72 17.33 -9.73
CA ASN A 171 13.62 16.36 -10.36
C ASN A 171 13.37 14.91 -9.86
N LEU A 172 12.98 14.72 -8.59
CA LEU A 172 12.56 13.41 -8.09
C LEU A 172 11.28 12.92 -8.78
N LEU A 173 10.32 13.80 -8.97
CA LEU A 173 9.06 13.46 -9.65
C LEU A 173 9.26 13.18 -11.15
N ALA A 174 10.24 13.80 -11.79
CA ALA A 174 10.58 13.55 -13.19
C ALA A 174 11.38 12.26 -13.42
N ALA A 175 12.09 11.73 -12.42
CA ALA A 175 13.05 10.63 -12.57
C ALA A 175 12.35 9.26 -12.79
N ASP A 176 12.63 8.55 -13.87
CA ASP A 176 12.01 7.27 -14.23
C ASP A 176 12.35 6.12 -13.27
N GLU A 177 13.46 6.23 -12.55
CA GLU A 177 13.88 5.26 -11.53
C GLU A 177 13.12 5.35 -10.21
N ILE A 178 12.18 6.30 -10.06
CA ILE A 178 11.39 6.53 -8.87
C ILE A 178 9.92 6.27 -9.16
N ASP A 179 9.27 5.45 -8.32
CA ASP A 179 7.84 5.11 -8.44
C ASP A 179 6.96 5.97 -7.51
N ALA A 180 7.53 6.48 -6.40
CA ALA A 180 6.84 7.34 -5.43
C ALA A 180 7.83 8.22 -4.67
N VAL A 181 7.35 9.34 -4.14
CA VAL A 181 8.17 10.26 -3.33
C VAL A 181 7.53 10.44 -1.95
N VAL A 182 8.38 10.36 -0.92
CA VAL A 182 8.03 10.78 0.44
C VAL A 182 8.71 12.10 0.73
N THR A 183 7.94 13.08 1.16
CA THR A 183 8.44 14.38 1.63
C THR A 183 8.37 14.43 3.14
N VAL A 184 9.49 14.70 3.80
CA VAL A 184 9.54 14.81 5.27
C VAL A 184 9.95 16.23 5.64
N VAL A 185 9.04 16.95 6.27
CA VAL A 185 9.26 18.34 6.70
C VAL A 185 9.52 18.38 8.20
N GLY A 186 10.58 19.08 8.57
CA GLY A 186 10.98 19.26 9.98
C GLY A 186 10.21 20.37 10.70
N SER A 187 10.82 20.91 11.75
CA SER A 187 10.23 21.96 12.61
C SER A 187 9.83 23.23 11.85
N SER A 188 10.38 23.48 10.66
CA SER A 188 9.91 24.58 9.80
C SER A 188 8.40 24.52 9.53
N GLY A 189 7.81 23.32 9.51
CA GLY A 189 6.39 23.13 9.37
C GLY A 189 5.55 23.71 10.52
N GLN A 190 6.12 23.80 11.73
CA GLN A 190 5.45 24.44 12.87
C GLN A 190 5.59 25.97 12.85
N PHE A 191 6.79 26.46 12.51
CA PHE A 191 7.10 27.89 12.63
C PHE A 191 6.75 28.71 11.39
N LYS A 192 6.81 28.10 10.20
CA LYS A 192 6.53 28.73 8.91
C LYS A 192 5.78 27.78 8.00
N PRO A 193 4.54 27.36 8.37
CA PRO A 193 3.82 26.30 7.68
C PRO A 193 3.63 26.56 6.18
N GLU A 194 3.25 27.77 5.79
CA GLU A 194 3.01 28.13 4.39
C GLU A 194 4.29 27.96 3.54
N LEU A 195 5.43 28.45 4.04
CA LEU A 195 6.72 28.35 3.33
C LEU A 195 7.23 26.91 3.29
N ALA A 196 7.00 26.15 4.37
CA ALA A 196 7.51 24.78 4.49
C ALA A 196 6.82 23.81 3.54
N VAL A 197 5.51 23.97 3.27
CA VAL A 197 4.74 23.07 2.42
C VAL A 197 4.47 23.61 1.01
N ALA A 198 4.64 24.89 0.75
CA ALA A 198 4.40 25.49 -0.56
C ALA A 198 5.11 24.75 -1.72
N PRO A 199 6.41 24.38 -1.61
CA PRO A 199 7.08 23.63 -2.67
C PRO A 199 6.44 22.24 -2.91
N ILE A 200 5.91 21.60 -1.86
CA ILE A 200 5.24 20.32 -1.96
C ILE A 200 3.91 20.51 -2.69
N VAL A 201 3.12 21.48 -2.28
CA VAL A 201 1.83 21.81 -2.91
C VAL A 201 2.03 22.12 -4.40
N GLU A 202 3.00 22.97 -4.71
CA GLU A 202 3.27 23.41 -6.10
C GLU A 202 3.72 22.24 -6.99
N LYS A 203 4.69 21.43 -6.54
CA LYS A 203 5.31 20.40 -7.37
C LYS A 203 4.56 19.07 -7.38
N ALA A 204 3.80 18.76 -6.34
CA ALA A 204 2.95 17.56 -6.31
C ALA A 204 1.65 17.75 -7.11
N ALA A 205 1.18 18.97 -7.29
CA ALA A 205 -0.02 19.24 -8.06
C ALA A 205 0.11 18.73 -9.50
N GLY A 206 -0.78 17.81 -9.90
CA GLY A 206 -0.77 17.21 -11.24
C GLY A 206 0.36 16.21 -11.50
N SER A 207 1.14 15.84 -10.50
CA SER A 207 2.16 14.79 -10.63
C SER A 207 1.50 13.45 -10.95
N SER A 208 2.05 12.70 -11.91
CA SER A 208 1.66 11.31 -12.17
C SER A 208 2.17 10.33 -11.13
N LYS A 209 3.11 10.75 -10.27
CA LYS A 209 3.67 9.96 -9.19
C LYS A 209 3.06 10.37 -7.86
N PRO A 210 2.70 9.42 -6.98
CA PRO A 210 2.17 9.72 -5.67
C PRO A 210 3.23 10.39 -4.79
N VAL A 211 2.78 11.40 -4.05
CA VAL A 211 3.57 12.09 -3.03
C VAL A 211 2.90 11.86 -1.68
N ALA A 212 3.67 11.34 -0.71
CA ALA A 212 3.27 11.18 0.67
C ALA A 212 4.04 12.20 1.53
N ALA A 213 3.34 13.03 2.29
CA ALA A 213 3.97 14.02 3.16
C ALA A 213 3.90 13.56 4.63
N PHE A 214 5.05 13.62 5.32
CA PHE A 214 5.13 13.42 6.77
C PHE A 214 5.74 14.65 7.42
N ILE A 215 5.08 15.16 8.46
CA ILE A 215 5.52 16.37 9.17
C ILE A 215 5.97 15.99 10.58
N ALA A 216 7.25 16.25 10.88
CA ALA A 216 7.87 15.88 12.16
C ALA A 216 8.68 17.03 12.77
N PRO A 217 8.27 17.60 13.90
CA PRO A 217 7.11 17.24 14.72
C PRO A 217 5.78 17.65 14.07
N GLN A 218 4.66 17.11 14.57
CA GLN A 218 3.32 17.41 14.06
C GLN A 218 3.06 18.94 14.02
N ALA A 219 2.50 19.39 12.92
CA ALA A 219 2.16 20.78 12.66
C ALA A 219 0.80 20.88 11.97
N ASP A 220 -0.26 21.10 12.74
CA ASP A 220 -1.65 21.01 12.26
C ASP A 220 -1.95 21.95 11.10
N LYS A 221 -1.37 23.16 11.09
CA LYS A 221 -1.55 24.10 9.99
C LYS A 221 -0.91 23.61 8.68
N SER A 222 0.30 23.03 8.76
CA SER A 222 0.95 22.40 7.59
C SER A 222 0.15 21.21 7.06
N LEU A 223 -0.39 20.37 7.96
CA LEU A 223 -1.22 19.24 7.58
C LEU A 223 -2.52 19.71 6.91
N ALA A 224 -3.17 20.77 7.43
CA ALA A 224 -4.37 21.35 6.83
C ALA A 224 -4.10 21.89 5.42
N LEU A 225 -3.01 22.63 5.21
CA LEU A 225 -2.61 23.16 3.89
C LEU A 225 -2.36 22.04 2.87
N LEU A 226 -1.71 20.95 3.27
CA LEU A 226 -1.50 19.78 2.41
C LEU A 226 -2.82 19.08 2.09
N GLN A 227 -3.71 18.95 3.07
CA GLN A 227 -5.03 18.35 2.89
C GLN A 227 -5.91 19.16 1.95
N GLU A 228 -5.95 20.48 2.09
CA GLU A 228 -6.66 21.39 1.20
C GLU A 228 -6.15 21.31 -0.25
N ALA A 229 -4.83 21.08 -0.42
CA ALA A 229 -4.21 20.85 -1.72
C ALA A 229 -4.41 19.43 -2.27
N GLY A 230 -5.11 18.53 -1.56
CA GLY A 230 -5.32 17.14 -1.97
C GLY A 230 -4.07 16.26 -1.89
N ILE A 231 -3.09 16.63 -1.08
CA ILE A 231 -1.85 15.87 -0.89
C ILE A 231 -1.97 14.97 0.33
N ALA A 232 -1.67 13.68 0.16
CA ALA A 232 -1.66 12.73 1.25
C ALA A 232 -0.65 13.14 2.31
N ASN A 233 -1.11 13.30 3.52
CA ASN A 233 -0.29 13.75 4.63
C ASN A 233 -0.58 12.93 5.89
N PHE A 234 0.48 12.65 6.65
CA PHE A 234 0.45 11.66 7.72
C PHE A 234 1.00 12.23 9.02
N ARG A 235 0.41 11.82 10.14
CA ARG A 235 0.82 12.23 11.50
C ARG A 235 1.88 11.33 12.08
N THR A 236 2.03 10.09 11.57
CA THR A 236 3.02 9.14 12.05
C THR A 236 3.83 8.55 10.90
N PRO A 237 5.11 8.22 11.10
CA PRO A 237 5.92 7.59 10.06
C PRO A 237 5.41 6.20 9.69
N GLU A 238 4.79 5.48 10.65
CA GLU A 238 4.22 4.17 10.43
C GLU A 238 3.00 4.24 9.51
N ALA A 239 2.08 5.19 9.73
CA ALA A 239 0.91 5.38 8.87
C ALA A 239 1.32 5.83 7.46
N CYS A 240 2.32 6.71 7.34
CA CYS A 240 2.88 7.14 6.08
C CYS A 240 3.45 5.95 5.28
N ALA A 241 4.29 5.14 5.91
CA ALA A 241 4.91 3.99 5.27
C ALA A 241 3.88 2.90 4.92
N ASP A 242 2.92 2.61 5.82
CA ASP A 242 1.86 1.63 5.59
C ASP A 242 0.98 2.02 4.40
N ALA A 243 0.49 3.27 4.39
CA ALA A 243 -0.34 3.79 3.32
C ALA A 243 0.38 3.78 1.97
N LEU A 244 1.64 4.23 1.93
CA LEU A 244 2.43 4.21 0.71
C LEU A 244 2.66 2.78 0.22
N MET A 245 2.97 1.84 1.12
CA MET A 245 3.15 0.44 0.75
C MET A 245 1.86 -0.23 0.31
N ALA A 246 0.72 0.11 0.90
CA ALA A 246 -0.59 -0.33 0.42
C ALA A 246 -0.84 0.13 -1.02
N PHE A 247 -0.48 1.39 -1.35
CA PHE A 247 -0.52 1.91 -2.71
C PHE A 247 0.44 1.15 -3.63
N LEU A 248 1.72 1.00 -3.26
CA LEU A 248 2.76 0.36 -4.07
C LEU A 248 2.51 -1.15 -4.29
N ASN A 249 1.73 -1.78 -3.42
CA ASN A 249 1.27 -3.16 -3.57
C ASN A 249 -0.01 -3.30 -4.41
N ARG A 250 -0.69 -2.19 -4.73
CA ARG A 250 -1.92 -2.21 -5.52
C ARG A 250 -1.68 -2.82 -6.90
N ARG A 251 -2.63 -3.66 -7.32
CA ARG A 251 -2.64 -4.29 -8.64
C ARG A 251 -4.03 -4.16 -9.23
N ALA A 252 -4.12 -4.30 -10.55
CA ALA A 252 -5.42 -4.49 -11.21
C ALA A 252 -6.12 -5.74 -10.68
N PRO A 253 -7.46 -5.79 -10.69
CA PRO A 253 -8.18 -6.99 -10.29
C PRO A 253 -7.81 -8.17 -11.20
N ARG A 254 -7.69 -9.34 -10.60
CA ARG A 254 -7.41 -10.55 -11.39
C ARG A 254 -8.61 -10.86 -12.29
N PRO A 255 -8.39 -11.34 -13.53
CA PRO A 255 -9.48 -11.82 -14.37
C PRO A 255 -10.34 -12.83 -13.61
N VAL A 256 -11.67 -12.72 -13.76
CA VAL A 256 -12.55 -13.81 -13.30
C VAL A 256 -12.35 -14.95 -14.28
N LEU A 257 -11.73 -16.03 -13.83
CA LEU A 257 -11.69 -17.25 -14.60
C LEU A 257 -13.12 -17.82 -14.59
N HIS A 258 -13.92 -17.47 -15.59
CA HIS A 258 -15.17 -18.16 -15.89
C HIS A 258 -14.78 -19.53 -16.45
N HIS A 259 -15.14 -20.59 -15.76
CA HIS A 259 -14.83 -21.99 -15.96
C HIS A 259 -13.35 -22.37 -15.70
N VAL A 260 -13.08 -22.73 -14.47
CA VAL A 260 -12.43 -24.02 -14.27
C VAL A 260 -13.58 -25.03 -14.46
N GLU A 261 -13.57 -25.80 -15.54
CA GLU A 261 -14.40 -27.01 -15.58
C GLU A 261 -14.19 -27.76 -14.25
N PRO A 262 -15.26 -28.29 -13.63
CA PRO A 262 -15.08 -28.97 -12.36
C PRO A 262 -14.03 -30.05 -12.57
N LEU A 263 -13.07 -30.12 -11.62
CA LEU A 263 -11.92 -31.03 -11.56
C LEU A 263 -12.35 -32.54 -11.56
N HIS A 264 -13.44 -32.89 -12.19
CA HIS A 264 -13.92 -34.27 -12.27
C HIS A 264 -12.91 -35.21 -12.94
N GLU A 265 -12.22 -34.72 -14.00
CA GLU A 265 -11.19 -35.54 -14.66
C GLU A 265 -9.89 -35.64 -13.81
N VAL A 266 -9.51 -34.59 -13.07
CA VAL A 266 -8.34 -34.63 -12.20
C VAL A 266 -8.61 -35.48 -10.93
N ASP A 267 -9.82 -35.41 -10.40
CA ASP A 267 -10.26 -36.21 -9.25
C ASP A 267 -10.33 -37.69 -9.61
N ASP A 268 -10.80 -38.01 -10.80
CA ASP A 268 -10.85 -39.42 -11.30
C ASP A 268 -9.44 -39.95 -11.60
N ALA A 269 -8.53 -39.13 -12.16
CA ALA A 269 -7.14 -39.52 -12.37
C ALA A 269 -6.39 -39.71 -11.06
N LEU A 270 -6.60 -38.84 -10.06
CA LEU A 270 -6.03 -38.97 -8.73
C LEU A 270 -6.59 -40.15 -7.97
N ARG A 271 -7.90 -40.43 -8.08
CA ARG A 271 -8.52 -41.63 -7.51
C ARG A 271 -7.97 -42.93 -8.15
N ASP A 272 -7.74 -42.91 -9.45
CA ASP A 272 -7.17 -44.05 -10.17
C ASP A 272 -5.68 -44.29 -9.80
N VAL A 273 -4.92 -43.24 -9.58
CA VAL A 273 -3.53 -43.31 -9.04
C VAL A 273 -3.56 -43.84 -7.60
N ALA A 274 -4.42 -43.32 -6.75
CA ALA A 274 -4.58 -43.79 -5.37
C ALA A 274 -5.02 -45.25 -5.30
N HIS A 275 -5.95 -45.69 -6.15
CA HIS A 275 -6.36 -47.09 -6.24
C HIS A 275 -5.27 -48.01 -6.76
N ARG A 276 -4.44 -47.57 -7.71
CA ARG A 276 -3.29 -48.34 -8.19
C ARG A 276 -2.20 -48.47 -7.09
N ALA A 277 -1.90 -47.37 -6.38
CA ALA A 277 -0.98 -47.41 -5.25
C ALA A 277 -1.48 -48.31 -4.13
N HIS A 278 -2.76 -48.24 -3.80
CA HIS A 278 -3.38 -49.13 -2.77
C HIS A 278 -3.35 -50.62 -3.17
N ARG A 279 -3.63 -50.95 -4.44
CA ARG A 279 -3.48 -52.34 -4.94
C ARG A 279 -2.03 -52.83 -4.90
N ALA A 280 -1.07 -51.99 -5.28
CA ALA A 280 0.37 -52.31 -5.22
C ALA A 280 0.84 -52.55 -3.77
N LEU A 281 0.42 -51.70 -2.83
CA LEU A 281 0.70 -51.87 -1.41
C LEU A 281 0.09 -53.14 -0.82
N ARG A 282 -1.17 -53.52 -1.16
CA ARG A 282 -1.79 -54.77 -0.75
C ARG A 282 -1.08 -55.98 -1.33
N ALA A 283 -0.66 -55.93 -2.60
CA ALA A 283 0.05 -57.04 -3.23
C ALA A 283 1.43 -57.23 -2.53
N ALA A 284 2.14 -56.15 -2.20
CA ALA A 284 3.37 -56.19 -1.46
C ALA A 284 3.16 -56.71 -0.01
N ALA A 285 2.09 -56.30 0.66
CA ALA A 285 1.77 -56.72 2.03
C ALA A 285 1.38 -58.18 2.10
N ASN A 286 0.65 -58.71 1.11
CA ASN A 286 0.30 -60.14 1.03
C ASN A 286 1.56 -60.99 0.77
N GLY A 287 2.57 -60.49 0.05
CA GLY A 287 3.84 -61.15 -0.12
C GLY A 287 4.72 -61.18 1.14
N LEU A 288 4.44 -60.31 2.13
CA LEU A 288 5.17 -60.15 3.39
C LEU A 288 4.39 -60.64 4.63
N GLN A 289 3.21 -61.22 4.48
CA GLN A 289 2.30 -61.61 5.58
C GLN A 289 1.99 -60.50 6.59
N LEU A 290 1.91 -59.26 6.13
CA LEU A 290 1.52 -58.11 6.95
C LEU A 290 0.06 -57.69 6.66
N ASP A 291 -0.77 -57.72 7.71
CA ASP A 291 -2.20 -57.29 7.63
C ASP A 291 -2.27 -55.77 7.91
N ILE A 292 -2.33 -54.95 6.87
CA ILE A 292 -2.50 -53.51 6.98
C ILE A 292 -3.98 -53.14 6.93
N ARG A 293 -4.57 -52.78 8.07
CA ARG A 293 -5.90 -52.17 8.15
C ARG A 293 -5.74 -50.65 8.16
N LEU A 294 -6.23 -50.02 7.11
CA LEU A 294 -6.42 -48.57 7.04
C LEU A 294 -7.83 -48.20 7.48
N HIS A 295 -7.95 -47.33 8.46
CA HIS A 295 -9.19 -46.69 8.89
C HIS A 295 -9.48 -45.42 8.05
#